data_aa29dae47edf8bd72c9a9185d01fcafd
#
_entry.id   aa29dae47edf8bd72c9a9185d01fcafd
#
_cell.length_a   1.000
_cell.length_b   1.000
_cell.length_c   1.000
_cell.angle_alpha   90.00
_cell.angle_beta   90.00
_cell.angle_gamma   90.00
#
_symmetry.space_group_name_H-M   'P 1'
#
loop_
_entity.id
_entity.type
_entity.pdbx_description
1 polymer ?
#
loop_
_entity_poly.entity_id
_entity_poly.type
_entity_poly.pdbx_seq_one_letter_code
_entity_poly.pdbx_strand_id
1 'polypeptide(L)'
;MNTILETFYKDHQVKPFISSERDLDAWLLNSKPVPKRNMELLTDDLLAGDIILLWRIQFGTFTTETWFPKYFEYTYGIDAPKHLKTLLEKGYAVIETAFDSLDHLNATMKKNILKSKGIMELSKMKAADLDQALHDHFSEEELASHFSIRGYKLTPKGEQALKDHQTIIDRHPKKNL
;
A
#
# COMPACT_ATOMS: atom_id res chain seq x y z
N MET A 1 -11.58 -26.84 2.95
CA MET A 1 -12.30 -25.65 2.44
C MET A 1 -13.80 -25.87 2.61
N ASN A 2 -14.53 -24.83 2.95
CA ASN A 2 -15.96 -24.96 3.20
C ASN A 2 -16.71 -25.16 1.87
N THR A 3 -17.50 -26.22 1.75
CA THR A 3 -18.25 -26.58 0.53
C THR A 3 -19.23 -25.47 0.10
N ILE A 4 -19.77 -24.72 1.07
CA ILE A 4 -20.67 -23.58 0.80
C ILE A 4 -19.91 -22.48 0.07
N LEU A 5 -18.66 -22.19 0.45
CA LEU A 5 -17.83 -21.20 -0.21
C LEU A 5 -17.48 -21.63 -1.63
N GLU A 6 -17.17 -22.89 -1.85
CA GLU A 6 -16.89 -23.42 -3.19
C GLU A 6 -18.09 -23.25 -4.11
N THR A 7 -19.29 -23.55 -3.63
CA THR A 7 -20.52 -23.34 -4.38
C THR A 7 -20.79 -21.86 -4.65
N PHE A 8 -20.53 -21.00 -3.66
CA PHE A 8 -20.76 -19.57 -3.73
C PHE A 8 -19.91 -18.88 -4.82
N TYR A 9 -18.66 -19.32 -4.95
CA TYR A 9 -17.70 -18.73 -5.88
C TYR A 9 -17.39 -19.60 -7.11
N LYS A 10 -18.22 -20.59 -7.41
CA LYS A 10 -17.96 -21.52 -8.52
C LYS A 10 -17.81 -20.85 -9.89
N ASP A 11 -18.51 -19.74 -10.12
CA ASP A 11 -18.49 -19.01 -11.40
C ASP A 11 -17.46 -17.89 -11.46
N HIS A 12 -16.69 -17.68 -10.39
CA HIS A 12 -15.61 -16.68 -10.37
C HIS A 12 -14.40 -17.25 -11.09
N GLN A 13 -13.79 -16.46 -11.98
CA GLN A 13 -12.59 -16.85 -12.69
C GLN A 13 -11.45 -17.14 -11.72
N VAL A 14 -11.29 -16.29 -10.72
CA VAL A 14 -10.32 -16.45 -9.64
C VAL A 14 -11.08 -16.57 -8.33
N LYS A 15 -10.67 -17.50 -7.48
CA LYS A 15 -11.29 -17.68 -6.15
C LYS A 15 -10.83 -16.53 -5.24
N PRO A 16 -11.77 -15.84 -4.55
CA PRO A 16 -11.40 -14.82 -3.58
C PRO A 16 -10.57 -15.39 -2.43
N PHE A 17 -9.59 -14.59 -1.99
CA PHE A 17 -8.83 -14.88 -0.79
C PHE A 17 -9.71 -14.71 0.45
N ILE A 18 -9.59 -15.65 1.37
CA ILE A 18 -10.29 -15.63 2.66
C ILE A 18 -9.24 -15.88 3.74
N SER A 19 -9.06 -14.89 4.63
CA SER A 19 -8.15 -15.02 5.75
C SER A 19 -8.55 -16.18 6.67
N SER A 20 -7.56 -16.90 7.19
CA SER A 20 -7.78 -17.94 8.21
C SER A 20 -8.36 -17.38 9.52
N GLU A 21 -8.23 -16.08 9.74
CA GLU A 21 -8.76 -15.38 10.93
C GLU A 21 -10.22 -14.96 10.77
N ARG A 22 -10.81 -15.11 9.57
CA ARG A 22 -12.19 -14.71 9.34
C ARG A 22 -13.14 -15.66 10.05
N ASP A 23 -14.10 -15.10 10.78
CA ASP A 23 -15.24 -15.86 11.30
C ASP A 23 -16.19 -16.19 10.14
N LEU A 24 -16.06 -17.40 9.59
CA LEU A 24 -16.85 -17.85 8.45
C LEU A 24 -18.34 -17.94 8.75
N ASP A 25 -18.71 -18.35 9.97
CA ASP A 25 -20.12 -18.49 10.33
C ASP A 25 -20.80 -17.13 10.39
N ALA A 26 -20.19 -16.16 11.05
CA ALA A 26 -20.69 -14.78 11.07
C ALA A 26 -20.73 -14.18 9.68
N TRP A 27 -19.70 -14.43 8.86
CA TRP A 27 -19.64 -13.94 7.48
C TRP A 27 -20.77 -14.52 6.63
N LEU A 28 -21.03 -15.82 6.71
CA LEU A 28 -22.08 -16.49 5.94
C LEU A 28 -23.49 -15.95 6.28
N LEU A 29 -23.70 -15.51 7.52
CA LEU A 29 -24.98 -14.94 7.95
C LEU A 29 -25.22 -13.52 7.43
N ASN A 30 -24.16 -12.72 7.26
CA ASN A 30 -24.25 -11.30 6.99
C ASN A 30 -23.53 -10.87 5.71
N SER A 31 -23.11 -11.82 4.88
CA SER A 31 -22.13 -11.53 3.85
C SER A 31 -22.67 -10.87 2.60
N LYS A 32 -21.84 -9.96 2.10
CA LYS A 32 -21.85 -9.63 0.68
C LYS A 32 -20.68 -10.40 0.04
N PRO A 33 -20.95 -11.25 -0.97
CA PRO A 33 -19.86 -11.94 -1.67
C PRO A 33 -18.98 -10.96 -2.41
N VAL A 34 -17.74 -11.34 -2.62
CA VAL A 34 -16.84 -10.59 -3.50
C VAL A 34 -17.45 -10.59 -4.91
N PRO A 35 -17.68 -9.41 -5.52
CA PRO A 35 -18.28 -9.37 -6.85
C PRO A 35 -17.45 -10.14 -7.88
N LYS A 36 -18.12 -10.88 -8.75
CA LYS A 36 -17.48 -11.66 -9.80
C LYS A 36 -16.52 -10.81 -10.65
N ARG A 37 -16.91 -9.58 -10.96
CA ARG A 37 -16.08 -8.64 -11.75
C ARG A 37 -14.75 -8.31 -11.10
N ASN A 38 -14.65 -8.38 -9.76
CA ASN A 38 -13.40 -8.10 -9.06
C ASN A 38 -12.43 -9.29 -9.06
N MET A 39 -12.90 -10.45 -9.49
CA MET A 39 -12.12 -11.68 -9.57
C MET A 39 -11.85 -12.10 -11.02
N GLU A 40 -12.02 -11.20 -11.97
CA GLU A 40 -11.67 -11.42 -13.37
C GLU A 40 -10.24 -10.93 -13.62
N LEU A 41 -9.45 -11.75 -14.30
CA LEU A 41 -8.08 -11.41 -14.65
C LEU A 41 -8.06 -10.27 -15.67
N LEU A 42 -7.25 -9.28 -15.36
CA LEU A 42 -6.93 -8.15 -16.22
C LEU A 42 -5.62 -8.44 -16.97
N THR A 43 -5.10 -7.45 -17.68
CA THR A 43 -3.77 -7.54 -18.31
C THR A 43 -2.71 -7.91 -17.26
N ASP A 44 -1.75 -8.77 -17.65
CA ASP A 44 -0.64 -9.23 -16.81
C ASP A 44 -1.12 -9.96 -15.53
N ASP A 45 -2.26 -10.64 -15.63
CA ASP A 45 -2.87 -11.40 -14.53
C ASP A 45 -3.20 -10.55 -13.28
N LEU A 46 -3.39 -9.24 -13.45
CA LEU A 46 -3.81 -8.36 -12.38
C LEU A 46 -5.30 -8.57 -12.08
N LEU A 47 -5.67 -8.34 -10.83
CA LEU A 47 -7.06 -8.28 -10.38
C LEU A 47 -7.44 -6.83 -10.04
N ALA A 48 -8.74 -6.56 -9.92
CA ALA A 48 -9.23 -5.24 -9.54
C ALA A 48 -8.58 -4.75 -8.23
N GLY A 49 -8.39 -5.64 -7.25
CA GLY A 49 -7.71 -5.30 -6.00
C GLY A 49 -6.28 -4.80 -6.19
N ASP A 50 -5.56 -5.34 -7.17
CA ASP A 50 -4.21 -4.88 -7.50
C ASP A 50 -4.24 -3.43 -7.99
N ILE A 51 -5.20 -3.07 -8.81
CA ILE A 51 -5.38 -1.69 -9.28
C ILE A 51 -5.65 -0.75 -8.11
N ILE A 52 -6.46 -1.15 -7.15
CA ILE A 52 -6.74 -0.35 -5.96
C ILE A 52 -5.50 -0.21 -5.08
N LEU A 53 -4.66 -1.24 -4.96
CA LEU A 53 -3.37 -1.12 -4.27
C LEU A 53 -2.49 -0.05 -4.92
N LEU A 54 -2.36 -0.09 -6.24
CA LEU A 54 -1.57 0.91 -6.98
C LEU A 54 -2.16 2.32 -6.82
N TRP A 55 -3.48 2.44 -6.84
CA TRP A 55 -4.16 3.71 -6.62
C TRP A 55 -3.87 4.28 -5.22
N ARG A 56 -3.86 3.43 -4.20
CA ARG A 56 -3.48 3.84 -2.84
C ARG A 56 -2.03 4.32 -2.76
N ILE A 57 -1.13 3.67 -3.48
CA ILE A 57 0.27 4.10 -3.55
C ILE A 57 0.39 5.49 -4.18
N GLN A 58 -0.42 5.79 -5.20
CA GLN A 58 -0.39 7.09 -5.88
C GLN A 58 -0.63 8.28 -4.95
N PHE A 59 -1.38 8.09 -3.86
CA PHE A 59 -1.60 9.17 -2.89
C PHE A 59 -0.34 9.59 -2.12
N GLY A 60 0.72 8.78 -2.13
CA GLY A 60 1.95 9.09 -1.42
C GLY A 60 1.90 8.90 0.10
N THR A 61 0.78 8.45 0.64
CA THR A 61 0.60 8.23 2.08
C THR A 61 0.77 6.77 2.50
N PHE A 62 0.82 5.86 1.54
CA PHE A 62 0.95 4.44 1.79
C PHE A 62 2.41 4.09 2.09
N THR A 63 2.66 3.41 3.22
CA THR A 63 4.01 3.07 3.69
C THR A 63 4.12 1.60 4.04
N THR A 64 5.33 1.15 4.31
CA THR A 64 5.62 -0.22 4.79
C THR A 64 4.95 -0.52 6.13
N GLU A 65 4.48 0.50 6.87
CA GLU A 65 3.81 0.34 8.16
C GLU A 65 2.29 0.59 8.08
N THR A 66 1.77 0.92 6.90
CA THR A 66 0.34 1.17 6.71
C THR A 66 -0.46 -0.13 6.83
N TRP A 67 -1.54 -0.08 7.60
CA TRP A 67 -2.48 -1.20 7.68
C TRP A 67 -3.28 -1.33 6.39
N PHE A 68 -3.44 -2.56 5.93
CA PHE A 68 -4.27 -2.82 4.75
C PHE A 68 -5.74 -2.77 5.15
N PRO A 69 -6.55 -1.90 4.52
CA PRO A 69 -7.99 -1.90 4.76
C PRO A 69 -8.62 -3.26 4.45
N LYS A 70 -9.60 -3.64 5.24
CA LYS A 70 -10.26 -4.94 5.09
C LYS A 70 -11.01 -5.11 3.77
N TYR A 71 -11.32 -4.01 3.09
CA TYR A 71 -11.97 -4.10 1.78
C TYR A 71 -11.12 -4.83 0.74
N PHE A 72 -9.80 -4.88 0.89
CA PHE A 72 -8.96 -5.68 -0.02
C PHE A 72 -9.35 -7.16 0.01
N GLU A 73 -9.66 -7.67 1.19
CA GLU A 73 -10.17 -9.03 1.32
C GLU A 73 -11.66 -9.11 1.00
N TYR A 74 -12.48 -8.28 1.65
CA TYR A 74 -13.94 -8.43 1.64
C TYR A 74 -14.60 -7.98 0.33
N THR A 75 -14.03 -6.99 -0.32
CA THR A 75 -14.55 -6.46 -1.59
C THR A 75 -13.76 -6.94 -2.80
N TYR A 76 -12.45 -7.03 -2.67
CA TYR A 76 -11.57 -7.35 -3.79
C TYR A 76 -11.01 -8.76 -3.74
N GLY A 77 -11.21 -9.50 -2.68
CA GLY A 77 -10.84 -10.92 -2.59
C GLY A 77 -9.35 -11.19 -2.76
N ILE A 78 -8.48 -10.27 -2.33
CA ILE A 78 -7.03 -10.44 -2.41
C ILE A 78 -6.37 -10.45 -1.03
N ASP A 79 -5.26 -11.19 -0.96
CA ASP A 79 -4.31 -11.10 0.15
C ASP A 79 -3.40 -9.91 -0.16
N ALA A 80 -3.74 -8.73 0.38
CA ALA A 80 -3.08 -7.48 0.03
C ALA A 80 -1.56 -7.49 0.25
N PRO A 81 -1.01 -7.95 1.39
CA PRO A 81 0.44 -8.01 1.55
C PRO A 81 1.14 -8.85 0.48
N LYS A 82 0.57 -9.99 0.15
CA LYS A 82 1.12 -10.89 -0.88
C LYS A 82 1.04 -10.28 -2.28
N HIS A 83 -0.10 -9.64 -2.59
CA HIS A 83 -0.29 -8.97 -3.88
C HIS A 83 0.63 -7.76 -4.03
N LEU A 84 0.84 -6.99 -2.95
CA LEU A 84 1.80 -5.88 -2.98
C LEU A 84 3.21 -6.37 -3.31
N LYS A 85 3.64 -7.46 -2.70
CA LYS A 85 4.94 -8.07 -3.00
C LYS A 85 5.05 -8.45 -4.47
N THR A 86 4.00 -9.06 -5.03
CA THR A 86 3.96 -9.42 -6.45
C THR A 86 4.02 -8.19 -7.35
N LEU A 87 3.32 -7.11 -7.01
CA LEU A 87 3.36 -5.86 -7.77
C LEU A 87 4.75 -5.24 -7.78
N LEU A 88 5.45 -5.29 -6.65
CA LEU A 88 6.84 -4.84 -6.57
C LEU A 88 7.76 -5.70 -7.46
N GLU A 89 7.61 -7.02 -7.42
CA GLU A 89 8.38 -7.96 -8.24
C GLU A 89 8.13 -7.76 -9.73
N LYS A 90 6.89 -7.45 -10.11
CA LYS A 90 6.51 -7.16 -11.52
C LYS A 90 6.89 -5.77 -11.98
N GLY A 91 7.39 -4.91 -11.09
CA GLY A 91 7.85 -3.58 -11.45
C GLY A 91 6.77 -2.52 -11.60
N TYR A 92 5.60 -2.69 -10.98
CA TYR A 92 4.54 -1.67 -10.97
C TYR A 92 4.78 -0.57 -9.95
N ALA A 93 5.52 -0.87 -8.89
CA ALA A 93 5.88 0.06 -7.85
C ALA A 93 7.25 -0.30 -7.30
N VAL A 94 7.85 0.65 -6.58
CA VAL A 94 9.12 0.44 -5.88
C VAL A 94 8.99 0.96 -4.45
N ILE A 95 9.80 0.39 -3.55
CA ILE A 95 9.96 0.92 -2.20
C ILE A 95 10.90 2.13 -2.31
N GLU A 96 10.50 3.24 -1.69
CA GLU A 96 11.31 4.45 -1.70
C GLU A 96 12.57 4.30 -0.83
N THR A 97 13.58 5.15 -1.11
CA THR A 97 14.76 5.27 -0.27
C THR A 97 14.41 5.93 1.07
N ALA A 98 15.37 5.94 2.01
CA ALA A 98 15.18 6.65 3.27
C ALA A 98 15.00 8.15 3.04
N PHE A 99 15.80 8.77 2.16
CA PHE A 99 15.63 10.18 1.83
C PHE A 99 14.26 10.48 1.21
N ASP A 100 13.81 9.66 0.29
CA ASP A 100 12.50 9.82 -0.35
C ASP A 100 11.33 9.60 0.63
N SER A 101 11.60 8.92 1.74
CA SER A 101 10.60 8.61 2.78
C SER A 101 10.57 9.62 3.93
N LEU A 102 11.33 10.71 3.85
CA LEU A 102 11.39 11.74 4.92
C LEU A 102 10.04 12.39 5.19
N ASP A 103 9.18 12.49 4.21
CA ASP A 103 7.83 13.05 4.35
C ASP A 103 6.93 12.22 5.29
N HIS A 104 7.32 10.99 5.62
CA HIS A 104 6.62 10.14 6.57
C HIS A 104 7.13 10.31 8.01
N LEU A 105 8.13 11.14 8.23
CA LEU A 105 8.66 11.47 9.55
C LEU A 105 8.18 12.86 10.00
N ASN A 106 7.85 12.97 11.29
CA ASN A 106 7.54 14.29 11.86
C ASN A 106 8.83 15.04 12.25
N ALA A 107 8.68 16.33 12.59
CA ALA A 107 9.81 17.17 12.93
C ALA A 107 10.61 16.63 14.14
N THR A 108 9.94 16.10 15.15
CA THR A 108 10.59 15.54 16.33
C THR A 108 11.51 14.37 15.97
N MET A 109 11.04 13.47 15.12
CA MET A 109 11.84 12.33 14.66
C MET A 109 13.06 12.77 13.88
N LYS A 110 12.91 13.76 12.98
CA LYS A 110 14.02 14.33 12.19
C LYS A 110 15.05 14.99 13.09
N LYS A 111 14.61 15.76 14.08
CA LYS A 111 15.50 16.40 15.08
C LYS A 111 16.26 15.37 15.90
N ASN A 112 15.61 14.30 16.32
CA ASN A 112 16.28 13.23 17.07
C ASN A 112 17.38 12.55 16.23
N ILE A 113 17.13 12.32 14.96
CA ILE A 113 18.13 11.76 14.05
C ILE A 113 19.33 12.71 13.94
N LEU A 114 19.09 14.01 13.74
CA LEU A 114 20.14 15.02 13.67
C LEU A 114 20.94 15.11 14.97
N LYS A 115 20.26 15.09 16.11
CA LYS A 115 20.90 15.10 17.44
C LYS A 115 21.83 13.91 17.64
N SER A 116 21.49 12.75 17.11
CA SER A 116 22.32 11.54 17.20
C SER A 116 23.70 11.73 16.56
N LYS A 117 23.81 12.66 15.61
CA LYS A 117 25.05 13.02 14.96
C LYS A 117 25.72 14.30 15.51
N GLY A 118 25.21 14.83 16.61
CA GLY A 118 25.75 15.99 17.28
C GLY A 118 25.36 17.34 16.65
N ILE A 119 24.32 17.35 15.80
CA ILE A 119 23.85 18.59 15.18
C ILE A 119 23.05 19.40 16.21
N MET A 120 23.38 20.69 16.34
CA MET A 120 22.82 21.59 17.33
C MET A 120 21.89 22.64 16.70
N GLU A 121 21.20 23.41 17.54
CA GLU A 121 20.36 24.55 17.15
C GLU A 121 19.18 24.20 16.25
N LEU A 122 18.53 23.06 16.53
CA LEU A 122 17.45 22.53 15.72
C LEU A 122 16.10 23.20 15.95
N SER A 123 15.94 23.91 17.09
CA SER A 123 14.64 24.45 17.53
C SER A 123 14.05 25.50 16.57
N LYS A 124 14.91 26.19 15.83
CA LYS A 124 14.50 27.24 14.88
C LYS A 124 14.35 26.73 13.44
N MET A 125 14.67 25.47 13.20
CA MET A 125 14.61 24.90 11.85
C MET A 125 13.17 24.58 11.45
N LYS A 126 12.81 24.99 10.23
CA LYS A 126 11.57 24.60 9.56
C LYS A 126 11.74 23.22 8.91
N ALA A 127 10.64 22.63 8.45
CA ALA A 127 10.66 21.31 7.83
C ALA A 127 11.70 21.20 6.68
N ALA A 128 11.76 22.21 5.80
CA ALA A 128 12.73 22.23 4.70
C ALA A 128 14.18 22.28 5.19
N ASP A 129 14.44 23.00 6.28
CA ASP A 129 15.76 23.09 6.88
C ASP A 129 16.21 21.76 7.49
N LEU A 130 15.28 21.07 8.13
CA LEU A 130 15.53 19.73 8.72
C LEU A 130 15.87 18.72 7.63
N ASP A 131 15.11 18.71 6.54
CA ASP A 131 15.37 17.82 5.42
C ASP A 131 16.73 18.13 4.76
N GLN A 132 17.04 19.39 4.57
CA GLN A 132 18.32 19.80 4.02
C GLN A 132 19.49 19.40 4.93
N ALA A 133 19.35 19.59 6.24
CA ALA A 133 20.38 19.17 7.21
C ALA A 133 20.60 17.65 7.17
N LEU A 134 19.54 16.87 7.01
CA LEU A 134 19.67 15.42 6.85
C LEU A 134 20.42 15.05 5.58
N HIS A 135 20.13 15.71 4.46
CA HIS A 135 20.89 15.53 3.21
C HIS A 135 22.34 15.92 3.34
N ASP A 136 22.63 17.00 4.08
CA ASP A 136 24.00 17.51 4.24
C ASP A 136 24.86 16.63 5.13
N HIS A 137 24.29 15.97 6.12
CA HIS A 137 25.02 15.26 7.17
C HIS A 137 24.94 13.72 7.10
N PHE A 138 24.04 13.15 6.32
CA PHE A 138 23.84 11.71 6.22
C PHE A 138 23.96 11.21 4.80
N SER A 139 24.57 10.03 4.63
CA SER A 139 24.40 9.24 3.42
C SER A 139 23.05 8.48 3.47
N GLU A 140 22.62 7.95 2.33
CA GLU A 140 21.41 7.11 2.29
C GLU A 140 21.54 5.91 3.25
N GLU A 141 22.69 5.26 3.25
CA GLU A 141 22.96 4.11 4.12
C GLU A 141 22.90 4.47 5.60
N GLU A 142 23.51 5.61 5.99
CA GLU A 142 23.45 6.09 7.36
C GLU A 142 22.03 6.43 7.78
N LEU A 143 21.31 7.18 6.94
CA LEU A 143 19.94 7.57 7.23
C LEU A 143 19.00 6.35 7.33
N ALA A 144 19.19 5.38 6.45
CA ALA A 144 18.39 4.16 6.42
C ALA A 144 18.47 3.36 7.73
N SER A 145 19.57 3.49 8.48
CA SER A 145 19.73 2.80 9.76
C SER A 145 18.93 3.45 10.91
N HIS A 146 18.46 4.68 10.73
CA HIS A 146 17.78 5.44 11.78
C HIS A 146 16.27 5.25 11.84
N PHE A 147 15.65 4.78 10.77
CA PHE A 147 14.21 4.52 10.77
C PHE A 147 13.86 3.48 9.70
N SER A 148 12.80 2.71 9.99
CA SER A 148 12.39 1.57 9.15
C SER A 148 11.25 1.89 8.19
N ILE A 149 10.45 2.91 8.48
CA ILE A 149 9.32 3.27 7.62
C ILE A 149 9.80 3.73 6.24
N ARG A 150 9.21 3.14 5.19
CA ARG A 150 9.49 3.52 3.80
C ARG A 150 8.18 3.73 3.07
N GLY A 151 8.15 4.73 2.21
CA GLY A 151 7.04 4.93 1.30
C GLY A 151 7.14 3.99 0.10
N TYR A 152 6.14 4.06 -0.75
CA TYR A 152 6.10 3.41 -2.05
C TYR A 152 5.85 4.46 -3.11
N LYS A 153 6.35 4.25 -4.31
CA LYS A 153 6.00 5.07 -5.46
C LYS A 153 5.73 4.20 -6.68
N LEU A 154 4.86 4.67 -7.55
CA LEU A 154 4.58 4.00 -8.81
C LEU A 154 5.74 4.18 -9.79
N THR A 155 5.99 3.14 -10.57
CA THR A 155 6.80 3.22 -11.78
C THR A 155 5.91 3.71 -12.94
N PRO A 156 6.49 4.08 -14.10
CA PRO A 156 5.68 4.37 -15.30
C PRO A 156 4.72 3.24 -15.65
N LYS A 157 5.13 1.99 -15.44
CA LYS A 157 4.28 0.80 -15.64
C LYS A 157 3.06 0.82 -14.70
N GLY A 158 3.27 1.18 -13.43
CA GLY A 158 2.18 1.32 -12.45
C GLY A 158 1.23 2.45 -12.79
N GLU A 159 1.75 3.59 -13.20
CA GLU A 159 0.93 4.74 -13.62
C GLU A 159 0.08 4.39 -14.84
N GLN A 160 0.65 3.68 -15.81
CA GLN A 160 -0.08 3.24 -16.99
C GLN A 160 -1.20 2.26 -16.64
N ALA A 161 -0.95 1.34 -15.71
CA ALA A 161 -1.98 0.40 -15.24
C ALA A 161 -3.19 1.14 -14.65
N LEU A 162 -2.97 2.22 -13.90
CA LEU A 162 -4.07 3.03 -13.36
C LEU A 162 -4.87 3.71 -14.48
N LYS A 163 -4.20 4.23 -15.50
CA LYS A 163 -4.87 4.83 -16.66
C LYS A 163 -5.69 3.80 -17.43
N ASP A 164 -5.13 2.62 -17.65
CA ASP A 164 -5.78 1.55 -18.41
C ASP A 164 -7.01 1.00 -17.68
N HIS A 165 -7.06 1.12 -16.35
CA HIS A 165 -8.12 0.55 -15.52
C HIS A 165 -8.85 1.61 -14.67
N GLN A 166 -9.00 2.81 -15.20
CA GLN A 166 -9.65 3.93 -14.50
C GLN A 166 -11.07 3.60 -14.04
N THR A 167 -11.81 2.78 -14.78
CA THR A 167 -13.17 2.37 -14.41
C THR A 167 -13.22 1.63 -13.07
N ILE A 168 -12.18 0.85 -12.75
CA ILE A 168 -12.09 0.13 -11.47
C ILE A 168 -11.94 1.14 -10.33
N ILE A 169 -11.11 2.15 -10.53
CA ILE A 169 -10.90 3.22 -9.53
C ILE A 169 -12.19 4.01 -9.34
N ASP A 170 -12.87 4.34 -10.42
CA ASP A 170 -14.11 5.17 -10.39
C ASP A 170 -15.23 4.49 -9.62
N ARG A 171 -15.33 3.16 -9.69
CA ARG A 171 -16.38 2.43 -8.98
C ARG A 171 -16.01 2.07 -7.54
N HIS A 172 -14.76 2.31 -7.11
CA HIS A 172 -14.35 2.08 -5.72
C HIS A 172 -15.03 3.10 -4.81
N PRO A 173 -15.72 2.65 -3.71
CA PRO A 173 -16.34 3.58 -2.78
C PRO A 173 -15.31 4.50 -2.14
N LYS A 174 -15.49 5.82 -2.33
CA LYS A 174 -14.62 6.82 -1.74
C LYS A 174 -15.29 7.38 -0.50
N LYS A 175 -14.52 7.61 0.55
CA LYS A 175 -15.04 8.28 1.73
C LYS A 175 -15.36 9.73 1.35
N ASN A 176 -16.55 10.18 1.71
CA ASN A 176 -16.86 11.58 1.67
C ASN A 176 -16.05 12.25 2.79
N LEU A 177 -15.15 13.10 2.39
CA LEU A 177 -14.36 13.92 3.32
C LEU A 177 -15.14 15.19 3.67
#